data_1d32e9b16d299f489a0952313e637f91
#
_entry.id   1d32e9b16d299f489a0952313e637f91
#
_cell.length_a   1.000
_cell.length_b   1.000
_cell.length_c   1.000
_cell.angle_alpha   90.00
_cell.angle_beta   90.00
_cell.angle_gamma   90.00
#
_symmetry.space_group_name_H-M   'P 1'
#
loop_
_entity.id
_entity.type
_entity.pdbx_description
1 polymer ?
#
loop_
_entity_poly.entity_id
_entity_poly.type
_entity_poly.pdbx_seq_one_letter_code
_entity_poly.pdbx_strand_id
1 'polypeptide(L)'
;ARNAREFGDKAAYREKEFGIWQSWTWLEAVEQVEALALGLLSLGAEKGDHVAIAGRNRPYLYWAMLAAQSIGAVPVPIYQDAVGDEIAYVLDHCNARFIVAGDQEQVDKILDIRDSLKNLQTIIYLDPRGLRKYDHSMLKQYQSLQDEGRGARGDLGDELAKRQKAQTYDDTCVMLYTSGTTGRPKGVVLSNRNVIETSKNSSQFDDLGPGEEVLAYLPMAWVGDYTFSMGQALWTGFCVNCPESAETMMTDLREIGPTYYFAPPRVFENQLTNVMIRM
;
A
#
# COMPACT_ATOMS: atom_id res chain seq x y z
N ALA A 1 -10.99 -5.93 -9.88
CA ALA A 1 -11.94 -6.73 -10.67
C ALA A 1 -11.92 -6.39 -12.17
N ARG A 2 -12.04 -5.07 -12.59
CA ARG A 2 -12.01 -4.71 -14.01
C ARG A 2 -10.70 -5.14 -14.69
N ASN A 3 -9.54 -4.73 -14.16
CA ASN A 3 -8.26 -5.04 -14.77
C ASN A 3 -7.98 -6.55 -14.82
N ALA A 4 -8.44 -7.33 -13.83
CA ALA A 4 -8.31 -8.79 -13.89
C ALA A 4 -9.15 -9.41 -15.02
N ARG A 5 -10.29 -8.80 -15.41
CA ARG A 5 -11.08 -9.25 -16.56
C ARG A 5 -10.50 -8.83 -17.92
N GLU A 6 -9.95 -7.61 -17.98
CA GLU A 6 -9.45 -7.01 -19.22
C GLU A 6 -8.00 -7.37 -19.53
N PHE A 7 -7.17 -7.50 -18.47
CA PHE A 7 -5.72 -7.66 -18.56
C PHE A 7 -5.20 -8.82 -17.70
N GLY A 8 -6.03 -9.84 -17.44
CA GLY A 8 -5.81 -10.88 -16.43
C GLY A 8 -4.39 -11.42 -16.33
N ASP A 9 -3.82 -11.81 -17.47
CA ASP A 9 -2.50 -12.42 -17.56
C ASP A 9 -1.32 -11.42 -17.66
N LYS A 10 -1.62 -10.11 -17.77
CA LYS A 10 -0.57 -9.07 -17.78
C LYS A 10 -0.06 -8.85 -16.37
N ALA A 11 1.25 -8.51 -16.27
CA ALA A 11 1.85 -8.10 -15.01
C ALA A 11 1.15 -6.85 -14.46
N ALA A 12 0.72 -6.93 -13.19
CA ALA A 12 0.15 -5.83 -12.43
C ALA A 12 1.17 -5.22 -11.48
N TYR A 13 1.95 -6.08 -10.84
CA TYR A 13 2.97 -5.69 -9.88
C TYR A 13 4.23 -6.52 -10.10
N ARG A 14 5.39 -5.87 -9.91
CA ARG A 14 6.65 -6.56 -9.73
C ARG A 14 7.35 -6.06 -8.47
N GLU A 15 8.14 -6.90 -7.85
CA GLU A 15 9.01 -6.58 -6.74
C GLU A 15 10.37 -7.21 -6.96
N LYS A 16 11.42 -6.46 -6.67
CA LYS A 16 12.75 -7.03 -6.63
C LYS A 16 13.10 -7.43 -5.20
N GLU A 17 13.50 -8.67 -5.01
CA GLU A 17 13.99 -9.21 -3.74
C GLU A 17 15.17 -10.14 -4.00
N PHE A 18 16.27 -9.99 -3.25
CA PHE A 18 17.54 -10.70 -3.45
C PHE A 18 18.07 -10.60 -4.90
N GLY A 19 17.92 -9.43 -5.53
CA GLY A 19 18.36 -9.19 -6.90
C GLY A 19 17.47 -9.80 -7.99
N ILE A 20 16.34 -10.43 -7.64
CA ILE A 20 15.46 -11.14 -8.58
C ILE A 20 14.09 -10.46 -8.63
N TRP A 21 13.65 -10.10 -9.83
CA TRP A 21 12.30 -9.59 -10.07
C TRP A 21 11.27 -10.71 -9.99
N GLN A 22 10.35 -10.59 -9.05
CA GLN A 22 9.13 -11.38 -8.95
C GLN A 22 7.99 -10.62 -9.61
N SER A 23 7.03 -11.33 -10.20
CA SER A 23 5.93 -10.71 -10.94
C SER A 23 4.60 -11.35 -10.57
N TRP A 24 3.56 -10.53 -10.46
CA TRP A 24 2.18 -10.95 -10.26
C TRP A 24 1.29 -10.33 -11.33
N THR A 25 0.44 -11.14 -11.89
CA THR A 25 -0.58 -10.74 -12.85
C THR A 25 -1.73 -10.00 -12.17
N TRP A 26 -2.59 -9.36 -12.97
CA TRP A 26 -3.82 -8.74 -12.44
C TRP A 26 -4.77 -9.76 -11.80
N LEU A 27 -4.83 -10.99 -12.31
CA LEU A 27 -5.62 -12.07 -11.68
C LEU A 27 -5.05 -12.44 -10.31
N GLU A 28 -3.75 -12.68 -10.22
CA GLU A 28 -3.09 -13.00 -8.95
C GLU A 28 -3.20 -11.86 -7.94
N ALA A 29 -3.03 -10.60 -8.38
CA ALA A 29 -3.18 -9.44 -7.51
C ALA A 29 -4.58 -9.34 -6.89
N VAL A 30 -5.64 -9.59 -7.68
CA VAL A 30 -7.03 -9.62 -7.15
C VAL A 30 -7.20 -10.73 -6.14
N GLU A 31 -6.64 -11.92 -6.40
CA GLU A 31 -6.67 -13.06 -5.45
C GLU A 31 -6.00 -12.73 -4.11
N GLN A 32 -4.83 -12.07 -4.15
CA GLN A 32 -4.13 -11.61 -2.95
C GLN A 32 -4.95 -10.60 -2.15
N VAL A 33 -5.56 -9.62 -2.84
CA VAL A 33 -6.41 -8.60 -2.22
C VAL A 33 -7.65 -9.24 -1.59
N GLU A 34 -8.35 -10.13 -2.29
CA GLU A 34 -9.55 -10.80 -1.76
C GLU A 34 -9.23 -11.68 -0.56
N ALA A 35 -8.13 -12.45 -0.62
CA ALA A 35 -7.71 -13.30 0.50
C ALA A 35 -7.44 -12.47 1.76
N LEU A 36 -6.73 -11.34 1.62
CA LEU A 36 -6.48 -10.45 2.76
C LEU A 36 -7.75 -9.73 3.24
N ALA A 37 -8.63 -9.31 2.34
CA ALA A 37 -9.91 -8.70 2.69
C ALA A 37 -10.78 -9.65 3.54
N LEU A 38 -10.87 -10.92 3.14
CA LEU A 38 -11.56 -11.96 3.91
C LEU A 38 -10.86 -12.23 5.26
N GLY A 39 -9.53 -12.20 5.28
CA GLY A 39 -8.75 -12.29 6.51
C GLY A 39 -9.04 -11.13 7.47
N LEU A 40 -9.12 -9.89 6.99
CA LEU A 40 -9.50 -8.73 7.82
C LEU A 40 -10.95 -8.87 8.34
N LEU A 41 -11.87 -9.36 7.52
CA LEU A 41 -13.24 -9.66 7.96
C LEU A 41 -13.26 -10.72 9.07
N SER A 42 -12.44 -11.76 8.97
CA SER A 42 -12.34 -12.80 10.01
C SER A 42 -11.78 -12.27 11.35
N LEU A 43 -10.96 -11.20 11.31
CA LEU A 43 -10.52 -10.45 12.49
C LEU A 43 -11.59 -9.48 13.03
N GLY A 44 -12.77 -9.43 12.42
CA GLY A 44 -13.87 -8.54 12.81
C GLY A 44 -13.69 -7.09 12.34
N ALA A 45 -12.97 -6.86 11.24
CA ALA A 45 -12.87 -5.52 10.67
C ALA A 45 -14.22 -5.05 10.12
N GLU A 46 -14.55 -3.79 10.40
CA GLU A 46 -15.84 -3.18 10.06
C GLU A 46 -15.68 -2.03 9.06
N LYS A 47 -16.78 -1.63 8.42
CA LYS A 47 -16.79 -0.43 7.58
C LYS A 47 -16.44 0.80 8.41
N GLY A 48 -15.48 1.60 7.93
CA GLY A 48 -15.00 2.80 8.60
C GLY A 48 -13.86 2.56 9.58
N ASP A 49 -13.46 1.31 9.84
CA ASP A 49 -12.23 1.03 10.59
C ASP A 49 -11.01 1.58 9.86
N HIS A 50 -10.01 2.04 10.61
CA HIS A 50 -8.74 2.45 10.03
C HIS A 50 -7.71 1.31 10.12
N VAL A 51 -7.09 1.03 8.96
CA VAL A 51 -6.00 0.07 8.81
C VAL A 51 -4.74 0.83 8.45
N ALA A 52 -3.85 0.98 9.41
CA ALA A 52 -2.56 1.63 9.17
C ALA A 52 -1.62 0.72 8.37
N ILE A 53 -0.72 1.30 7.58
CA ILE A 53 0.21 0.56 6.74
C ILE A 53 1.58 1.20 6.83
N ALA A 54 2.58 0.46 7.32
CA ALA A 54 3.94 0.93 7.55
C ALA A 54 4.97 0.02 6.87
N GLY A 55 5.84 0.60 6.06
CA GLY A 55 6.91 -0.12 5.37
C GLY A 55 7.28 0.51 4.04
N ARG A 56 8.29 -0.09 3.37
CA ARG A 56 8.69 0.31 2.02
C ARG A 56 7.66 -0.10 0.97
N ASN A 57 7.77 0.47 -0.23
CA ASN A 57 6.90 0.09 -1.35
C ASN A 57 7.07 -1.40 -1.69
N ARG A 58 6.00 -2.15 -1.51
CA ARG A 58 5.89 -3.59 -1.83
C ARG A 58 4.48 -3.89 -2.33
N PRO A 59 4.30 -4.81 -3.28
CA PRO A 59 2.97 -5.22 -3.75
C PRO A 59 2.03 -5.58 -2.60
N TYR A 60 2.52 -6.31 -1.61
CA TYR A 60 1.76 -6.74 -0.43
C TYR A 60 1.13 -5.56 0.36
N LEU A 61 1.85 -4.42 0.48
CA LEU A 61 1.34 -3.25 1.19
C LEU A 61 0.32 -2.47 0.35
N TYR A 62 0.49 -2.42 -0.97
CA TYR A 62 -0.55 -1.92 -1.88
C TYR A 62 -1.80 -2.80 -1.83
N TRP A 63 -1.64 -4.13 -1.80
CA TRP A 63 -2.77 -5.05 -1.65
C TRP A 63 -3.44 -4.91 -0.29
N ALA A 64 -2.70 -4.59 0.78
CA ALA A 64 -3.28 -4.31 2.09
C ALA A 64 -4.18 -3.06 2.06
N MET A 65 -3.76 -1.99 1.36
CA MET A 65 -4.61 -0.82 1.14
C MET A 65 -5.90 -1.19 0.39
N LEU A 66 -5.77 -1.94 -0.70
CA LEU A 66 -6.90 -2.37 -1.51
C LEU A 66 -7.83 -3.36 -0.77
N ALA A 67 -7.28 -4.23 0.08
CA ALA A 67 -8.05 -5.14 0.92
C ALA A 67 -8.87 -4.37 1.96
N ALA A 68 -8.27 -3.40 2.64
CA ALA A 68 -8.98 -2.51 3.56
C ALA A 68 -10.12 -1.77 2.84
N GLN A 69 -9.85 -1.17 1.68
CA GLN A 69 -10.88 -0.51 0.87
C GLN A 69 -11.99 -1.47 0.45
N SER A 70 -11.66 -2.71 0.07
CA SER A 70 -12.63 -3.71 -0.38
C SER A 70 -13.70 -4.01 0.65
N ILE A 71 -13.38 -3.91 1.94
CA ILE A 71 -14.33 -4.11 3.05
C ILE A 71 -14.96 -2.82 3.56
N GLY A 72 -14.62 -1.67 2.96
CA GLY A 72 -15.07 -0.35 3.38
C GLY A 72 -14.31 0.24 4.57
N ALA A 73 -13.17 -0.37 4.95
CA ALA A 73 -12.21 0.22 5.89
C ALA A 73 -11.31 1.25 5.17
N VAL A 74 -10.69 2.12 5.94
CA VAL A 74 -9.88 3.24 5.44
C VAL A 74 -8.39 2.92 5.64
N PRO A 75 -7.60 2.75 4.58
CA PRO A 75 -6.15 2.62 4.71
C PRO A 75 -5.52 3.95 5.13
N VAL A 76 -4.52 3.84 6.01
CA VAL A 76 -3.75 4.98 6.55
C VAL A 76 -2.25 4.66 6.38
N PRO A 77 -1.66 4.92 5.22
CA PRO A 77 -0.24 4.70 5.02
C PRO A 77 0.58 5.68 5.86
N ILE A 78 1.63 5.16 6.50
CA ILE A 78 2.56 5.86 7.37
C ILE A 78 3.93 5.90 6.68
N TYR A 79 4.67 6.99 6.86
CA TYR A 79 6.04 7.09 6.36
C TYR A 79 6.91 6.01 7.00
N GLN A 80 7.69 5.31 6.20
CA GLN A 80 8.56 4.21 6.66
C GLN A 80 9.59 4.68 7.70
N ASP A 81 10.11 5.89 7.52
CA ASP A 81 11.10 6.53 8.38
C ASP A 81 10.50 7.28 9.58
N ALA A 82 9.18 7.25 9.76
CA ALA A 82 8.52 7.85 10.91
C ALA A 82 9.06 7.24 12.21
N VAL A 83 9.27 8.11 13.21
CA VAL A 83 9.70 7.71 14.56
C VAL A 83 8.51 7.30 15.42
N GLY A 84 8.77 6.59 16.53
CA GLY A 84 7.72 6.04 17.39
C GLY A 84 6.65 7.05 17.81
N ASP A 85 7.04 8.25 18.23
CA ASP A 85 6.09 9.31 18.65
C ASP A 85 5.17 9.77 17.52
N GLU A 86 5.68 9.83 16.29
CA GLU A 86 4.87 10.19 15.11
C GLU A 86 3.90 9.06 14.77
N ILE A 87 4.37 7.82 14.81
CA ILE A 87 3.52 6.63 14.59
C ILE A 87 2.43 6.58 15.68
N ALA A 88 2.80 6.78 16.95
CA ALA A 88 1.85 6.81 18.07
C ALA A 88 0.76 7.87 17.84
N TYR A 89 1.16 9.08 17.46
CA TYR A 89 0.22 10.15 17.17
C TYR A 89 -0.73 9.79 16.04
N VAL A 90 -0.23 9.27 14.92
CA VAL A 90 -1.06 8.90 13.76
C VAL A 90 -2.05 7.80 14.14
N LEU A 91 -1.58 6.73 14.79
CA LEU A 91 -2.42 5.59 15.15
C LEU A 91 -3.53 5.97 16.16
N ASP A 92 -3.19 6.79 17.16
CA ASP A 92 -4.18 7.28 18.14
C ASP A 92 -5.17 8.25 17.49
N HIS A 93 -4.68 9.23 16.71
CA HIS A 93 -5.52 10.23 16.05
C HIS A 93 -6.52 9.64 15.05
N CYS A 94 -6.13 8.60 14.30
CA CYS A 94 -7.06 7.92 13.38
C CYS A 94 -7.79 6.74 14.03
N ASN A 95 -7.59 6.46 15.32
CA ASN A 95 -8.19 5.28 15.98
C ASN A 95 -7.91 3.97 15.23
N ALA A 96 -6.67 3.73 14.79
CA ALA A 96 -6.34 2.54 14.04
C ALA A 96 -6.60 1.27 14.87
N ARG A 97 -7.37 0.33 14.32
CA ARG A 97 -7.61 -0.99 14.92
C ARG A 97 -6.59 -2.03 14.46
N PHE A 98 -6.09 -1.87 13.26
CA PHE A 98 -5.16 -2.78 12.62
C PHE A 98 -3.99 -1.99 12.04
N ILE A 99 -2.80 -2.61 12.03
CA ILE A 99 -1.65 -2.10 11.30
C ILE A 99 -0.97 -3.23 10.54
N VAL A 100 -0.63 -2.97 9.28
CA VAL A 100 0.20 -3.86 8.46
C VAL A 100 1.62 -3.32 8.47
N ALA A 101 2.55 -4.09 9.02
CA ALA A 101 3.97 -3.76 9.15
C ALA A 101 4.80 -4.57 8.14
N GLY A 102 5.63 -3.90 7.36
CA GLY A 102 6.41 -4.52 6.28
C GLY A 102 7.53 -5.44 6.77
N ASP A 103 8.13 -5.12 7.90
CA ASP A 103 9.33 -5.80 8.41
C ASP A 103 9.45 -5.68 9.94
N GLN A 104 10.52 -6.28 10.49
CA GLN A 104 10.81 -6.27 11.92
C GLN A 104 10.98 -4.84 12.48
N GLU A 105 11.65 -3.95 11.76
CA GLU A 105 11.86 -2.57 12.22
C GLU A 105 10.53 -1.86 12.49
N GLN A 106 9.57 -2.00 11.59
CA GLN A 106 8.25 -1.42 11.78
C GLN A 106 7.49 -2.07 12.94
N VAL A 107 7.60 -3.40 13.09
CA VAL A 107 7.00 -4.12 14.22
C VAL A 107 7.58 -3.63 15.55
N ASP A 108 8.89 -3.46 15.64
CA ASP A 108 9.56 -2.99 16.86
C ASP A 108 9.08 -1.57 17.23
N LYS A 109 9.06 -0.64 16.26
CA LYS A 109 8.54 0.72 16.49
C LYS A 109 7.13 0.73 17.06
N ILE A 110 6.26 -0.18 16.58
CA ILE A 110 4.86 -0.27 17.04
C ILE A 110 4.79 -0.90 18.43
N LEU A 111 5.58 -1.95 18.69
CA LEU A 111 5.60 -2.62 19.98
C LEU A 111 6.13 -1.71 21.09
N ASP A 112 7.12 -0.87 20.81
CA ASP A 112 7.70 0.09 21.76
C ASP A 112 6.67 1.13 22.24
N ILE A 113 5.69 1.47 21.40
CA ILE A 113 4.65 2.45 21.71
C ILE A 113 3.30 1.83 22.08
N ARG A 114 3.16 0.50 22.04
CA ARG A 114 1.86 -0.21 22.13
C ARG A 114 1.04 0.18 23.34
N ASP A 115 1.68 0.41 24.49
CA ASP A 115 1.00 0.73 25.74
C ASP A 115 0.28 2.08 25.71
N SER A 116 0.65 2.95 24.75
CA SER A 116 -0.04 4.23 24.47
C SER A 116 -1.22 4.08 23.51
N LEU A 117 -1.35 2.94 22.81
CA LEU A 117 -2.32 2.71 21.74
C LEU A 117 -3.55 1.95 22.26
N LYS A 118 -4.62 2.68 22.56
CA LYS A 118 -5.82 2.11 23.19
C LYS A 118 -6.67 1.24 22.26
N ASN A 119 -6.65 1.52 20.96
CA ASN A 119 -7.56 0.90 19.99
C ASN A 119 -6.88 -0.14 19.08
N LEU A 120 -5.54 -0.19 19.06
CA LEU A 120 -4.81 -1.14 18.24
C LEU A 120 -5.02 -2.57 18.74
N GLN A 121 -5.57 -3.43 17.89
CA GLN A 121 -5.91 -4.81 18.23
C GLN A 121 -4.93 -5.81 17.64
N THR A 122 -4.47 -5.59 16.40
CA THR A 122 -3.63 -6.56 15.71
C THR A 122 -2.57 -5.85 14.87
N ILE A 123 -1.33 -6.34 14.98
CA ILE A 123 -0.20 -6.00 14.13
C ILE A 123 -0.02 -7.13 13.12
N ILE A 124 -0.29 -6.86 11.85
CA ILE A 124 -0.15 -7.83 10.76
C ILE A 124 1.24 -7.63 10.16
N TYR A 125 2.15 -8.56 10.38
CA TYR A 125 3.52 -8.44 9.87
C TYR A 125 3.73 -9.23 8.57
N LEU A 126 4.41 -8.61 7.61
CA LEU A 126 4.68 -9.22 6.31
C LEU A 126 5.91 -10.13 6.37
N ASP A 127 7.06 -9.61 6.82
CA ASP A 127 8.30 -10.37 6.89
C ASP A 127 8.44 -11.04 8.27
N PRO A 128 8.49 -12.39 8.35
CA PRO A 128 8.63 -13.12 9.63
C PRO A 128 10.06 -13.13 10.18
N ARG A 129 11.05 -12.66 9.41
CA ARG A 129 12.46 -12.65 9.83
C ARG A 129 12.63 -11.79 11.08
N GLY A 130 13.38 -12.30 12.04
CA GLY A 130 13.64 -11.64 13.33
C GLY A 130 12.54 -11.81 14.38
N LEU A 131 11.28 -12.12 14.01
CA LEU A 131 10.13 -12.11 14.91
C LEU A 131 9.89 -13.42 15.68
N ARG A 132 10.71 -14.46 15.49
CA ARG A 132 10.48 -15.80 16.05
C ARG A 132 10.32 -15.83 17.58
N LYS A 133 10.99 -14.92 18.31
CA LYS A 133 11.03 -14.90 19.78
C LYS A 133 10.08 -13.86 20.40
N TYR A 134 9.28 -13.18 19.58
CA TYR A 134 8.36 -12.16 20.08
C TYR A 134 7.12 -12.79 20.74
N ASP A 135 6.47 -12.00 21.57
CA ASP A 135 5.10 -12.33 22.02
C ASP A 135 4.12 -12.12 20.85
N HIS A 136 3.51 -13.21 20.42
CA HIS A 136 2.58 -13.21 19.29
C HIS A 136 1.13 -12.93 19.68
N SER A 137 0.85 -12.48 20.89
CA SER A 137 -0.52 -12.21 21.33
C SER A 137 -1.26 -11.16 20.48
N MET A 138 -0.53 -10.16 19.95
CA MET A 138 -1.04 -9.13 19.02
C MET A 138 -0.50 -9.28 17.60
N LEU A 139 0.43 -10.21 17.37
CA LEU A 139 1.10 -10.37 16.08
C LEU A 139 0.40 -11.42 15.23
N LYS A 140 0.08 -11.05 14.00
CA LYS A 140 -0.50 -11.95 13.00
C LYS A 140 0.34 -11.93 11.73
N GLN A 141 0.79 -13.10 11.28
CA GLN A 141 1.52 -13.18 10.03
C GLN A 141 0.59 -12.90 8.84
N TYR A 142 1.03 -12.05 7.91
CA TYR A 142 0.28 -11.64 6.72
C TYR A 142 -0.19 -12.84 5.90
N GLN A 143 0.73 -13.76 5.56
CA GLN A 143 0.41 -14.96 4.79
C GLN A 143 -0.60 -15.86 5.51
N SER A 144 -0.44 -16.07 6.82
CA SER A 144 -1.39 -16.86 7.61
C SER A 144 -2.78 -16.24 7.61
N LEU A 145 -2.86 -14.91 7.68
CA LEU A 145 -4.13 -14.19 7.61
C LEU A 145 -4.79 -14.34 6.23
N GLN A 146 -4.01 -14.31 5.14
CA GLN A 146 -4.54 -14.60 3.81
C GLN A 146 -5.04 -16.05 3.69
N ASP A 147 -4.32 -17.02 4.26
CA ASP A 147 -4.73 -18.44 4.22
C ASP A 147 -6.03 -18.67 5.02
N GLU A 148 -6.18 -18.03 6.17
CA GLU A 148 -7.44 -17.98 6.92
C GLU A 148 -8.57 -17.34 6.10
N GLY A 149 -8.28 -16.22 5.42
CA GLY A 149 -9.25 -15.58 4.52
C GLY A 149 -9.68 -16.47 3.36
N ARG A 150 -8.75 -17.21 2.75
CA ARG A 150 -9.09 -18.21 1.71
C ARG A 150 -9.99 -19.30 2.27
N GLY A 151 -9.70 -19.78 3.48
CA GLY A 151 -10.55 -20.76 4.17
C GLY A 151 -11.93 -20.24 4.52
N ALA A 152 -12.05 -18.98 4.88
CA ALA A 152 -13.30 -18.32 5.24
C ALA A 152 -14.15 -17.85 4.04
N ARG A 153 -13.68 -18.06 2.78
CA ARG A 153 -14.39 -17.60 1.57
C ARG A 153 -15.84 -18.10 1.49
N GLY A 154 -16.11 -19.33 1.92
CA GLY A 154 -17.47 -19.90 1.94
C GLY A 154 -18.42 -19.15 2.86
N ASP A 155 -17.93 -18.67 3.98
CA ASP A 155 -18.73 -18.02 5.03
C ASP A 155 -18.80 -16.50 4.86
N LEU A 156 -17.72 -15.87 4.42
CA LEU A 156 -17.57 -14.41 4.35
C LEU A 156 -17.58 -13.83 2.92
N GLY A 157 -17.60 -14.68 1.90
CA GLY A 157 -17.58 -14.22 0.51
C GLY A 157 -18.77 -13.33 0.12
N ASP A 158 -19.97 -13.69 0.58
CA ASP A 158 -21.18 -12.90 0.35
C ASP A 158 -21.14 -11.54 1.06
N GLU A 159 -20.58 -11.49 2.28
CA GLU A 159 -20.39 -10.23 3.02
C GLU A 159 -19.36 -9.34 2.31
N LEU A 160 -18.24 -9.89 1.84
CA LEU A 160 -17.27 -9.15 1.06
C LEU A 160 -17.92 -8.56 -0.21
N ALA A 161 -18.64 -9.37 -0.97
CA ALA A 161 -19.32 -8.91 -2.19
C ALA A 161 -20.36 -7.80 -1.90
N LYS A 162 -21.11 -7.96 -0.82
CA LYS A 162 -22.07 -6.95 -0.33
C LYS A 162 -21.37 -5.63 0.01
N ARG A 163 -20.25 -5.67 0.75
CA ARG A 163 -19.48 -4.47 1.12
C ARG A 163 -18.89 -3.78 -0.10
N GLN A 164 -18.33 -4.54 -1.04
CA GLN A 164 -17.82 -4.00 -2.29
C GLN A 164 -18.89 -3.28 -3.10
N LYS A 165 -20.09 -3.89 -3.20
CA LYS A 165 -21.25 -3.31 -3.94
C LYS A 165 -21.82 -2.07 -3.25
N ALA A 166 -21.72 -1.99 -1.92
CA ALA A 166 -22.27 -0.88 -1.12
C ALA A 166 -21.38 0.36 -1.12
N GLN A 167 -20.18 0.30 -1.69
CA GLN A 167 -19.29 1.46 -1.78
C GLN A 167 -19.81 2.52 -2.73
N THR A 168 -19.60 3.77 -2.33
CA THR A 168 -20.02 4.94 -3.10
C THR A 168 -18.83 5.83 -3.45
N TYR A 169 -19.04 6.76 -4.36
CA TYR A 169 -18.03 7.78 -4.69
C TYR A 169 -17.65 8.68 -3.51
N ASP A 170 -18.53 8.86 -2.56
CA ASP A 170 -18.34 9.76 -1.43
C ASP A 170 -17.77 9.05 -0.18
N ASP A 171 -17.65 7.71 -0.19
CA ASP A 171 -16.96 6.97 0.87
C ASP A 171 -15.47 7.36 0.89
N THR A 172 -14.89 7.36 2.10
CA THR A 172 -13.46 7.63 2.30
C THR A 172 -12.62 6.54 1.65
N CYS A 173 -11.72 6.95 0.75
CA CYS A 173 -10.80 6.06 0.06
C CYS A 173 -9.50 5.84 0.85
N VAL A 174 -8.95 6.91 1.39
CA VAL A 174 -7.67 6.91 2.10
C VAL A 174 -7.56 8.10 3.04
N MET A 175 -6.80 7.95 4.13
CA MET A 175 -6.38 9.06 4.97
C MET A 175 -4.86 9.20 4.91
N LEU A 176 -4.36 10.35 4.43
CA LEU A 176 -2.94 10.65 4.28
C LEU A 176 -2.52 11.73 5.27
N TYR A 177 -1.44 11.48 6.02
CA TYR A 177 -0.94 12.46 6.98
C TYR A 177 0.11 13.36 6.33
N THR A 178 -0.04 14.66 6.52
CA THR A 178 0.92 15.67 6.05
C THR A 178 1.57 16.35 7.24
N SER A 179 2.86 16.72 7.10
CA SER A 179 3.55 17.58 8.06
C SER A 179 2.95 18.99 8.02
N GLY A 180 1.87 19.21 8.76
CA GLY A 180 1.19 20.50 8.77
C GLY A 180 2.13 21.65 9.18
N THR A 181 1.88 22.85 8.67
CA THR A 181 2.61 24.10 9.01
C THR A 181 2.53 24.47 10.50
N THR A 182 1.72 23.78 11.29
CA THR A 182 1.40 24.10 12.70
C THR A 182 1.93 23.08 13.71
N GLY A 183 2.88 22.22 13.32
CA GLY A 183 3.63 21.32 14.22
C GLY A 183 3.17 19.86 14.21
N ARG A 184 1.89 19.53 14.39
CA ARG A 184 1.42 18.13 14.34
C ARG A 184 0.89 17.76 12.98
N PRO A 185 1.13 16.49 12.50
CA PRO A 185 0.59 16.01 11.24
C PRO A 185 -0.95 16.09 11.20
N LYS A 186 -1.50 16.41 10.02
CA LYS A 186 -2.95 16.46 9.79
C LYS A 186 -3.36 15.34 8.86
N GLY A 187 -4.41 14.59 9.21
CA GLY A 187 -5.00 13.56 8.35
C GLY A 187 -5.86 14.19 7.25
N VAL A 188 -5.41 14.11 6.02
CA VAL A 188 -6.16 14.52 4.83
C VAL A 188 -7.00 13.33 4.38
N VAL A 189 -8.31 13.51 4.38
CA VAL A 189 -9.27 12.49 3.95
C VAL A 189 -9.59 12.70 2.47
N LEU A 190 -9.33 11.69 1.66
CA LEU A 190 -9.69 11.66 0.24
C LEU A 190 -10.82 10.65 0.02
N SER A 191 -11.85 11.06 -0.73
CA SER A 191 -12.94 10.19 -1.12
C SER A 191 -12.57 9.32 -2.34
N ASN A 192 -13.34 8.27 -2.59
CA ASN A 192 -13.24 7.48 -3.83
C ASN A 192 -13.33 8.40 -5.07
N ARG A 193 -14.21 9.40 -5.04
CA ARG A 193 -14.35 10.40 -6.11
C ARG A 193 -13.05 11.16 -6.36
N ASN A 194 -12.42 11.68 -5.29
CA ASN A 194 -11.16 12.41 -5.43
C ASN A 194 -10.09 11.56 -6.12
N VAL A 195 -9.92 10.33 -5.66
CA VAL A 195 -8.87 9.44 -6.19
C VAL A 195 -9.19 9.01 -7.63
N ILE A 196 -10.43 8.59 -7.91
CA ILE A 196 -10.84 8.13 -9.25
C ILE A 196 -10.72 9.25 -10.28
N GLU A 197 -11.28 10.44 -9.99
CA GLU A 197 -11.24 11.54 -10.95
C GLU A 197 -9.82 12.07 -11.16
N THR A 198 -8.99 12.14 -10.11
CA THR A 198 -7.59 12.53 -10.25
C THR A 198 -6.83 11.51 -11.09
N SER A 199 -6.94 10.22 -10.79
CA SER A 199 -6.26 9.15 -11.53
C SER A 199 -6.69 9.12 -13.00
N LYS A 200 -8.00 9.25 -13.26
CA LYS A 200 -8.55 9.33 -14.62
C LYS A 200 -8.00 10.52 -15.40
N ASN A 201 -8.14 11.72 -14.83
CA ASN A 201 -7.77 12.95 -15.53
C ASN A 201 -6.26 13.03 -15.78
N SER A 202 -5.44 12.66 -14.80
CA SER A 202 -3.98 12.63 -14.97
C SER A 202 -3.54 11.57 -15.97
N SER A 203 -4.14 10.38 -15.95
CA SER A 203 -3.84 9.34 -16.95
C SER A 203 -4.22 9.76 -18.37
N GLN A 204 -5.34 10.47 -18.54
CA GLN A 204 -5.74 10.99 -19.83
C GLN A 204 -4.84 12.14 -20.30
N PHE A 205 -4.40 13.00 -19.38
CA PHE A 205 -3.51 14.11 -19.70
C PHE A 205 -2.14 13.60 -20.20
N ASP A 206 -1.60 12.55 -19.56
CA ASP A 206 -0.31 11.96 -19.89
C ASP A 206 -0.43 10.84 -20.96
N ASP A 207 -1.61 10.61 -21.53
CA ASP A 207 -1.91 9.56 -22.52
C ASP A 207 -1.46 8.14 -22.08
N LEU A 208 -1.67 7.82 -20.80
CA LEU A 208 -1.20 6.55 -20.22
C LEU A 208 -2.13 5.40 -20.60
N GLY A 209 -1.50 4.26 -20.91
CA GLY A 209 -2.18 3.02 -21.28
C GLY A 209 -1.73 1.81 -20.44
N PRO A 210 -2.27 0.61 -20.73
CA PRO A 210 -1.94 -0.61 -20.00
C PRO A 210 -0.56 -1.20 -20.36
N GLY A 211 0.19 -0.53 -21.21
CA GLY A 211 1.56 -0.91 -21.60
C GLY A 211 2.65 -0.18 -20.83
N GLU A 212 2.28 0.76 -19.93
CA GLU A 212 3.26 1.51 -19.18
C GLU A 212 3.91 0.67 -18.06
N GLU A 213 5.16 1.02 -17.77
CA GLU A 213 5.94 0.49 -16.65
C GLU A 213 6.31 1.67 -15.73
N VAL A 214 5.94 1.58 -14.46
CA VAL A 214 6.19 2.61 -13.45
C VAL A 214 7.05 2.07 -12.33
N LEU A 215 8.07 2.82 -11.89
CA LEU A 215 8.84 2.49 -10.70
C LEU A 215 8.24 3.20 -9.48
N ALA A 216 7.68 2.43 -8.54
CA ALA A 216 7.07 2.92 -7.30
C ALA A 216 8.12 2.97 -6.19
N TYR A 217 8.75 4.11 -6.00
CA TYR A 217 9.82 4.32 -5.01
C TYR A 217 9.55 5.51 -4.09
N LEU A 218 8.53 6.30 -4.38
CA LEU A 218 8.11 7.41 -3.54
C LEU A 218 7.39 6.88 -2.29
N PRO A 219 7.44 7.58 -1.14
CA PRO A 219 6.77 7.11 0.06
C PRO A 219 5.28 6.84 -0.16
N MET A 220 4.79 5.66 0.23
CA MET A 220 3.37 5.29 0.08
C MET A 220 2.42 6.22 0.86
N ALA A 221 2.93 6.87 1.93
CA ALA A 221 2.18 7.87 2.69
C ALA A 221 2.01 9.20 1.94
N TRP A 222 2.71 9.40 0.83
CA TRP A 222 2.61 10.60 0.01
C TRP A 222 1.52 10.46 -1.06
N VAL A 223 0.70 11.49 -1.21
CA VAL A 223 -0.38 11.51 -2.21
C VAL A 223 0.11 11.27 -3.64
N GLY A 224 1.37 11.65 -3.94
CA GLY A 224 1.99 11.40 -5.24
C GLY A 224 2.13 9.91 -5.54
N ASP A 225 2.69 9.12 -4.64
CA ASP A 225 2.77 7.67 -4.83
C ASP A 225 1.38 7.05 -4.91
N TYR A 226 0.49 7.41 -3.99
CA TYR A 226 -0.86 6.90 -3.95
C TYR A 226 -1.63 7.12 -5.27
N THR A 227 -1.47 8.31 -5.89
CA THR A 227 -2.14 8.66 -7.14
C THR A 227 -1.42 8.09 -8.36
N PHE A 228 -0.11 8.34 -8.47
CA PHE A 228 0.66 8.07 -9.69
C PHE A 228 1.17 6.63 -9.79
N SER A 229 1.40 5.94 -8.66
CA SER A 229 1.74 4.51 -8.69
C SER A 229 0.50 3.63 -8.61
N MET A 230 -0.36 3.81 -7.59
CA MET A 230 -1.51 2.92 -7.36
C MET A 230 -2.76 3.38 -8.13
N GLY A 231 -3.17 4.64 -7.99
CA GLY A 231 -4.42 5.13 -8.56
C GLY A 231 -4.46 5.05 -10.08
N GLN A 232 -3.42 5.54 -10.76
CA GLN A 232 -3.30 5.47 -12.22
C GLN A 232 -3.17 4.02 -12.72
N ALA A 233 -2.43 3.13 -12.01
CA ALA A 233 -2.35 1.72 -12.38
C ALA A 233 -3.73 1.04 -12.31
N LEU A 234 -4.51 1.34 -11.28
CA LEU A 234 -5.89 0.83 -11.18
C LEU A 234 -6.79 1.37 -12.28
N TRP A 235 -6.57 2.60 -12.74
CA TRP A 235 -7.33 3.20 -13.82
C TRP A 235 -6.95 2.67 -15.20
N THR A 236 -5.66 2.59 -15.52
CA THR A 236 -5.14 2.27 -16.86
C THR A 236 -4.83 0.79 -17.07
N GLY A 237 -4.41 0.07 -16.02
CA GLY A 237 -4.00 -1.33 -16.11
C GLY A 237 -2.50 -1.54 -16.33
N PHE A 238 -1.65 -0.53 -16.11
CA PHE A 238 -0.20 -0.67 -16.24
C PHE A 238 0.45 -1.40 -15.06
N CYS A 239 1.74 -1.75 -15.21
CA CYS A 239 2.51 -2.47 -14.21
C CYS A 239 3.22 -1.51 -13.24
N VAL A 240 3.11 -1.81 -11.93
CA VAL A 240 3.81 -1.12 -10.84
C VAL A 240 5.01 -1.95 -10.40
N ASN A 241 6.22 -1.40 -10.50
CA ASN A 241 7.45 -2.07 -10.14
C ASN A 241 7.98 -1.49 -8.83
N CYS A 242 8.13 -2.33 -7.81
CA CYS A 242 8.66 -1.95 -6.49
C CYS A 242 10.16 -2.28 -6.43
N PRO A 243 11.05 -1.29 -6.22
CA PRO A 243 12.49 -1.53 -6.12
C PRO A 243 12.84 -2.34 -4.87
N GLU A 244 14.00 -2.98 -4.87
CA GLU A 244 14.47 -3.78 -3.75
C GLU A 244 14.74 -2.93 -2.50
N SER A 245 15.40 -1.78 -2.70
CA SER A 245 15.69 -0.84 -1.62
C SER A 245 15.96 0.57 -2.17
N ALA A 246 16.11 1.54 -1.28
CA ALA A 246 16.51 2.89 -1.66
C ALA A 246 17.92 2.92 -2.29
N GLU A 247 18.83 2.08 -1.81
CA GLU A 247 20.21 1.98 -2.30
C GLU A 247 20.29 1.37 -3.70
N THR A 248 19.39 0.43 -4.03
CA THR A 248 19.35 -0.22 -5.34
C THR A 248 18.50 0.50 -6.36
N MET A 249 17.72 1.51 -5.96
CA MET A 249 16.71 2.21 -6.77
C MET A 249 17.24 2.61 -8.16
N MET A 250 18.46 3.15 -8.26
CA MET A 250 19.05 3.56 -9.55
C MET A 250 19.44 2.38 -10.44
N THR A 251 19.74 1.22 -9.86
CA THR A 251 19.98 -0.02 -10.61
C THR A 251 18.65 -0.59 -11.09
N ASP A 252 17.67 -0.65 -10.22
CA ASP A 252 16.33 -1.15 -10.50
C ASP A 252 15.62 -0.29 -11.56
N LEU A 253 15.82 1.04 -11.52
CA LEU A 253 15.37 1.98 -12.55
C LEU A 253 15.92 1.64 -13.93
N ARG A 254 17.22 1.28 -14.03
CA ARG A 254 17.84 0.91 -15.31
C ARG A 254 17.37 -0.44 -15.82
N GLU A 255 17.14 -1.39 -14.92
CA GLU A 255 16.68 -2.72 -15.29
C GLU A 255 15.24 -2.72 -15.81
N ILE A 256 14.37 -1.97 -15.18
CA ILE A 256 12.96 -1.84 -15.59
C ILE A 256 12.80 -0.92 -16.81
N GLY A 257 13.58 0.18 -16.88
CA GLY A 257 13.42 1.17 -17.94
C GLY A 257 12.00 1.74 -17.97
N PRO A 258 11.50 2.37 -16.89
CA PRO A 258 10.10 2.79 -16.82
C PRO A 258 9.72 3.69 -18.00
N THR A 259 8.54 3.47 -18.55
CA THR A 259 7.99 4.27 -19.65
C THR A 259 7.30 5.53 -19.14
N TYR A 260 6.85 5.50 -17.89
CA TYR A 260 6.32 6.65 -17.16
C TYR A 260 7.06 6.81 -15.83
N TYR A 261 7.67 7.97 -15.63
CA TYR A 261 8.52 8.23 -14.48
C TYR A 261 8.14 9.52 -13.78
N PHE A 262 7.67 9.42 -12.56
CA PHE A 262 7.31 10.54 -11.71
C PHE A 262 8.34 10.71 -10.59
N ALA A 263 8.91 11.92 -10.47
CA ALA A 263 9.94 12.22 -9.48
C ALA A 263 9.88 13.69 -9.02
N PRO A 264 10.29 13.99 -7.77
CA PRO A 264 10.56 15.36 -7.36
C PRO A 264 11.69 15.99 -8.20
N PRO A 265 11.70 17.32 -8.41
CA PRO A 265 12.71 18.02 -9.21
C PRO A 265 14.15 17.67 -8.84
N ARG A 266 14.43 17.53 -7.54
CA ARG A 266 15.77 17.17 -7.03
C ARG A 266 16.29 15.83 -7.55
N VAL A 267 15.41 14.88 -7.81
CA VAL A 267 15.82 13.58 -8.37
C VAL A 267 16.33 13.76 -9.79
N PHE A 268 15.65 14.57 -10.62
CA PHE A 268 16.08 14.89 -11.97
C PHE A 268 17.40 15.69 -11.98
N GLU A 269 17.56 16.66 -11.08
CA GLU A 269 18.82 17.41 -10.91
C GLU A 269 19.99 16.50 -10.56
N ASN A 270 19.79 15.54 -9.63
CA ASN A 270 20.82 14.57 -9.27
C ASN A 270 21.15 13.63 -10.43
N GLN A 271 20.16 13.19 -11.20
CA GLN A 271 20.37 12.34 -12.37
C GLN A 271 21.16 13.10 -13.45
N LEU A 272 20.80 14.36 -13.74
CA LEU A 272 21.53 15.23 -14.67
C LEU A 272 22.98 15.40 -14.24
N THR A 273 23.23 15.71 -12.97
CA THR A 273 24.56 15.85 -12.40
C THR A 273 25.40 14.58 -12.61
N ASN A 274 24.82 13.41 -12.30
CA ASN A 274 25.50 12.12 -12.47
C ASN A 274 25.83 11.81 -13.94
N VAL A 275 24.99 12.22 -14.88
CA VAL A 275 25.27 12.07 -16.32
C VAL A 275 26.41 13.01 -16.72
N MET A 276 26.36 14.29 -16.32
CA MET A 276 27.38 15.28 -16.69
C MET A 276 28.76 14.97 -16.13
N ILE A 277 28.86 14.37 -14.95
CA ILE A 277 30.15 13.94 -14.37
C ILE A 277 30.78 12.79 -15.16
N ARG A 278 29.96 11.98 -15.85
CA ARG A 278 30.43 10.80 -16.62
C ARG A 278 30.72 11.10 -18.08
N MET A 279 30.33 12.26 -18.57
CA MET A 279 30.65 12.77 -19.92
C MET A 279 32.01 13.49 -19.95
#